data_3d6e6921ee2027fa1d01c63d408e12e1
#
_entry.id   3d6e6921ee2027fa1d01c63d408e12e1
#
_cell.length_a   1.000
_cell.length_b   1.000
_cell.length_c   1.000
_cell.angle_alpha   90.00
_cell.angle_beta   90.00
_cell.angle_gamma   90.00
#
_symmetry.space_group_name_H-M   'P 1'
#
loop_
_entity.id
_entity.type
_entity.pdbx_description
1 polymer ?
#
loop_
_entity_poly.entity_id
_entity_poly.type
_entity_poly.pdbx_seq_one_letter_code
_entity_poly.pdbx_strand_id
1 'polypeptide(L)'
;MSPRIDISIDELPEASSLLDGHDYSSQIIQRIAGVPVILDASGCPHSPFFEVEYDDRTIRFTSRHDNEHIVELGRKLDYVHHNCSGFLKTFFLRIDVIDGHCYSLSNHAKSLSIAFRTGGRVGPFLHLLSSHYFCVNDFSVTQIGRQEVKLSSAACTQTMTIKRIENRWIDVLCFLLGRTMASCNTNMPLLIERYCKSARLHHGLSGIEAVIVFSNKHSPYFADEEGRRNVLSLVDTEAIRRLLSPKLKDPSFDYGVNKSDEQREITAKLSISYDKYYPNKKIVKLIALQLASSGRYHPKLMSSDYFSPQSDWADIHLLLIPNTFNDPIFIYYQLALLTGLGNRMRLQKYLSVLSRYFSGMISRQEFNERAVELFGEAACFLPIGRLSSAFFMRNTFPEEGLRERILNVLLER
;
A
#
# COMPACT_ATOMS: atom_id res chain seq x y z
N MET A 1 -6.08 22.29 -29.67
CA MET A 1 -5.88 22.19 -28.20
C MET A 1 -5.72 20.72 -27.90
N SER A 2 -4.60 20.33 -27.32
CA SER A 2 -4.40 18.95 -26.86
C SER A 2 -5.46 18.59 -25.83
N PRO A 3 -6.04 17.38 -25.88
CA PRO A 3 -7.04 16.97 -24.92
C PRO A 3 -6.41 16.97 -23.51
N ARG A 4 -7.02 17.73 -22.62
CA ARG A 4 -6.63 17.77 -21.20
C ARG A 4 -7.33 16.63 -20.47
N ILE A 5 -6.57 15.86 -19.70
CA ILE A 5 -7.08 14.77 -18.87
C ILE A 5 -7.04 15.22 -17.42
N ASP A 6 -8.24 15.42 -16.85
CA ASP A 6 -8.39 15.79 -15.44
C ASP A 6 -8.84 14.58 -14.62
N ILE A 7 -8.10 14.26 -13.57
CA ILE A 7 -8.39 13.19 -12.60
C ILE A 7 -8.59 13.84 -11.25
N SER A 8 -9.65 13.45 -10.52
CA SER A 8 -9.84 13.89 -9.14
C SER A 8 -9.35 12.85 -8.14
N ILE A 9 -8.78 13.35 -7.05
CA ILE A 9 -8.36 12.59 -5.88
C ILE A 9 -8.78 13.36 -4.62
N ASP A 10 -9.00 12.68 -3.51
CA ASP A 10 -9.42 13.30 -2.25
C ASP A 10 -8.31 14.10 -1.58
N GLU A 11 -7.06 13.75 -1.82
CA GLU A 11 -5.91 14.40 -1.22
C GLU A 11 -4.71 14.42 -2.16
N LEU A 12 -3.89 15.46 -2.06
CA LEU A 12 -2.61 15.57 -2.74
C LEU A 12 -1.48 15.53 -1.72
N PRO A 13 -0.37 14.86 -2.05
CA PRO A 13 0.82 14.86 -1.21
C PRO A 13 1.41 16.28 -1.11
N GLU A 14 2.11 16.55 -0.03
CA GLU A 14 3.00 17.70 0.02
C GLU A 14 4.12 17.55 -1.04
N ALA A 15 4.63 18.68 -1.53
CA ALA A 15 5.64 18.66 -2.59
C ALA A 15 6.89 17.86 -2.24
N SER A 16 7.29 17.83 -0.95
CA SER A 16 8.38 17.02 -0.43
C SER A 16 8.05 15.54 -0.42
N SER A 17 6.85 15.15 -0.03
CA SER A 17 6.44 13.76 0.10
C SER A 17 6.15 13.10 -1.26
N LEU A 18 5.89 13.89 -2.31
CA LEU A 18 5.72 13.34 -3.66
C LEU A 18 6.96 12.58 -4.15
N LEU A 19 8.15 13.07 -3.80
CA LEU A 19 9.41 12.41 -4.17
C LEU A 19 9.71 11.21 -3.28
N ASP A 20 9.31 11.29 -2.02
CA ASP A 20 9.57 10.25 -1.03
C ASP A 20 8.55 9.10 -1.06
N GLY A 21 7.36 9.34 -1.63
CA GLY A 21 6.32 8.32 -1.85
C GLY A 21 5.76 7.68 -0.58
N HIS A 22 5.79 8.40 0.54
CA HIS A 22 5.37 7.86 1.83
C HIS A 22 3.85 7.74 1.98
N ASP A 23 3.10 8.57 1.27
CA ASP A 23 1.64 8.54 1.30
C ASP A 23 1.03 7.85 0.07
N TYR A 24 -0.21 7.41 0.22
CA TYR A 24 -0.91 6.68 -0.85
C TYR A 24 -1.12 7.51 -2.11
N SER A 25 -1.38 8.80 -1.97
CA SER A 25 -1.62 9.70 -3.09
C SER A 25 -0.36 9.91 -3.92
N SER A 26 0.81 10.07 -3.28
CA SER A 26 2.08 10.18 -3.99
C SER A 26 2.43 8.88 -4.72
N GLN A 27 2.15 7.72 -4.11
CA GLN A 27 2.35 6.44 -4.77
C GLN A 27 1.49 6.30 -6.03
N ILE A 28 0.21 6.68 -5.99
CA ILE A 28 -0.68 6.69 -7.16
C ILE A 28 -0.10 7.59 -8.26
N ILE A 29 0.26 8.83 -7.91
CA ILE A 29 0.79 9.79 -8.88
C ILE A 29 2.07 9.27 -9.55
N GLN A 30 3.00 8.74 -8.77
CA GLN A 30 4.25 8.19 -9.30
C GLN A 30 4.02 6.94 -10.16
N ARG A 31 3.11 6.05 -9.76
CA ARG A 31 2.75 4.87 -10.57
C ARG A 31 2.11 5.28 -11.90
N ILE A 32 1.26 6.31 -11.91
CA ILE A 32 0.70 6.87 -13.15
C ILE A 32 1.82 7.47 -14.01
N ALA A 33 2.81 8.12 -13.41
CA ALA A 33 3.98 8.65 -14.13
C ALA A 33 4.79 7.57 -14.84
N GLY A 34 4.85 6.35 -14.31
CA GLY A 34 5.39 5.19 -15.04
C GLY A 34 6.23 4.25 -14.20
N VAL A 35 5.65 3.16 -13.74
CA VAL A 35 6.41 2.06 -13.10
C VAL A 35 7.08 1.19 -14.17
N PRO A 36 8.32 0.73 -13.95
CA PRO A 36 9.03 -0.10 -14.92
C PRO A 36 8.45 -1.51 -15.04
N VAL A 37 7.80 -1.99 -13.98
CA VAL A 37 7.23 -3.34 -13.90
C VAL A 37 5.83 -3.27 -13.32
N ILE A 38 4.89 -3.97 -13.93
CA ILE A 38 3.55 -4.23 -13.41
C ILE A 38 3.45 -5.74 -13.21
N LEU A 39 3.06 -6.18 -12.02
CA LEU A 39 2.82 -7.60 -11.74
C LEU A 39 1.35 -7.91 -11.93
N ASP A 40 1.03 -8.94 -12.71
CA ASP A 40 -0.33 -9.44 -12.82
C ASP A 40 -0.75 -10.24 -11.58
N ALA A 41 -1.99 -10.75 -11.58
CA ALA A 41 -2.53 -11.54 -10.47
C ALA A 41 -1.76 -12.86 -10.21
N SER A 42 -1.00 -13.35 -11.19
CA SER A 42 -0.12 -14.53 -11.07
C SER A 42 1.30 -14.18 -10.62
N GLY A 43 1.62 -12.88 -10.50
CA GLY A 43 2.95 -12.36 -10.17
C GLY A 43 3.89 -12.27 -11.37
N CYS A 44 3.39 -12.48 -12.60
CA CYS A 44 4.21 -12.32 -13.80
C CYS A 44 4.46 -10.84 -14.12
N PRO A 45 5.72 -10.47 -14.41
CA PRO A 45 6.06 -9.09 -14.71
C PRO A 45 5.70 -8.72 -16.15
N HIS A 46 5.05 -7.57 -16.29
CA HIS A 46 4.79 -6.89 -17.56
C HIS A 46 5.37 -5.48 -17.51
N SER A 47 5.72 -4.93 -18.66
CA SER A 47 6.18 -3.56 -18.72
C SER A 47 5.73 -2.89 -20.01
N PRO A 48 5.24 -1.63 -19.94
CA PRO A 48 4.99 -0.83 -21.14
C PRO A 48 6.27 -0.36 -21.82
N PHE A 49 7.40 -0.33 -21.10
CA PHE A 49 8.68 0.25 -21.56
C PHE A 49 9.69 -0.81 -21.98
N PHE A 50 9.61 -2.00 -21.35
CA PHE A 50 10.64 -3.02 -21.45
C PHE A 50 10.04 -4.37 -21.86
N GLU A 51 10.84 -5.17 -22.54
CA GLU A 51 10.72 -6.61 -22.51
C GLU A 51 11.43 -7.09 -21.24
N VAL A 52 10.74 -7.86 -20.41
CA VAL A 52 11.25 -8.32 -19.11
C VAL A 52 11.45 -9.83 -19.16
N GLU A 53 12.69 -10.25 -19.05
CA GLU A 53 13.07 -11.66 -18.93
C GLU A 53 13.63 -11.90 -17.53
N TYR A 54 13.28 -13.02 -16.91
CA TYR A 54 13.81 -13.35 -15.59
C TYR A 54 13.91 -14.85 -15.38
N ASP A 55 14.86 -15.22 -14.55
CA ASP A 55 15.04 -16.58 -14.02
C ASP A 55 15.30 -16.52 -12.50
N ASP A 56 15.77 -17.59 -11.90
CA ASP A 56 16.06 -17.64 -10.45
C ASP A 56 17.22 -16.74 -10.00
N ARG A 57 18.01 -16.21 -10.93
CA ARG A 57 19.25 -15.46 -10.66
C ARG A 57 19.38 -14.16 -11.40
N THR A 58 18.55 -13.91 -12.37
CA THR A 58 18.74 -12.76 -13.24
C THR A 58 17.42 -12.10 -13.59
N ILE A 59 17.39 -10.78 -13.64
CA ILE A 59 16.31 -10.02 -14.25
C ILE A 59 16.95 -9.18 -15.35
N ARG A 60 16.40 -9.26 -16.57
CA ARG A 60 16.86 -8.52 -17.74
C ARG A 60 15.74 -7.64 -18.28
N PHE A 61 16.06 -6.40 -18.51
CA PHE A 61 15.22 -5.42 -19.18
C PHE A 61 15.81 -5.08 -20.53
N THR A 62 15.02 -5.22 -21.58
CA THR A 62 15.40 -4.76 -22.94
C THR A 62 14.44 -3.66 -23.35
N SER A 63 14.96 -2.51 -23.78
CA SER A 63 14.14 -1.39 -24.18
C SER A 63 13.29 -1.73 -25.42
N ARG A 64 12.01 -1.35 -25.39
CA ARG A 64 11.10 -1.51 -26.54
C ARG A 64 11.20 -0.38 -27.55
N HIS A 65 11.58 0.82 -27.11
CA HIS A 65 11.54 2.04 -27.94
C HIS A 65 12.86 2.77 -27.97
N ASP A 66 13.26 3.36 -26.86
CA ASP A 66 14.51 4.10 -26.75
C ASP A 66 15.32 3.67 -25.53
N ASN A 67 16.57 4.08 -25.47
CA ASN A 67 17.48 3.68 -24.40
C ASN A 67 17.39 4.58 -23.16
N GLU A 68 16.64 5.68 -23.23
CA GLU A 68 16.56 6.65 -22.12
C GLU A 68 15.96 6.03 -20.88
N HIS A 69 14.89 5.23 -21.04
CA HIS A 69 14.24 4.53 -19.93
C HIS A 69 15.18 3.50 -19.26
N ILE A 70 16.04 2.83 -20.03
CA ILE A 70 17.06 1.90 -19.49
C ILE A 70 18.07 2.66 -18.63
N VAL A 71 18.57 3.78 -19.12
CA VAL A 71 19.53 4.63 -18.41
C VAL A 71 18.90 5.20 -17.14
N GLU A 72 17.66 5.63 -17.24
CA GLU A 72 16.91 6.16 -16.08
C GLU A 72 16.68 5.07 -15.02
N LEU A 73 16.26 3.88 -15.43
CA LEU A 73 16.10 2.74 -14.51
C LEU A 73 17.41 2.42 -13.78
N GLY A 74 18.52 2.38 -14.51
CA GLY A 74 19.84 2.17 -13.93
C GLY A 74 20.22 3.24 -12.90
N ARG A 75 19.98 4.52 -13.22
CA ARG A 75 20.21 5.63 -12.27
C ARG A 75 19.36 5.51 -11.00
N LYS A 76 18.09 5.11 -11.15
CA LYS A 76 17.20 4.89 -10.00
C LYS A 76 17.64 3.70 -9.14
N LEU A 77 18.07 2.61 -9.78
CA LEU A 77 18.62 1.45 -9.07
C LEU A 77 19.83 1.85 -8.22
N ASP A 78 20.79 2.58 -8.79
CA ASP A 78 21.95 3.06 -8.05
C ASP A 78 21.55 4.00 -6.92
N TYR A 79 20.66 4.96 -7.20
CA TYR A 79 20.20 5.90 -6.19
C TYR A 79 19.57 5.18 -5.00
N VAL A 80 18.64 4.23 -5.25
CA VAL A 80 17.99 3.48 -4.19
C VAL A 80 18.99 2.57 -3.47
N HIS A 81 19.86 1.87 -4.21
CA HIS A 81 20.88 0.99 -3.63
C HIS A 81 21.82 1.72 -2.66
N HIS A 82 22.27 2.92 -3.01
CA HIS A 82 23.21 3.68 -2.17
C HIS A 82 22.52 4.41 -1.00
N ASN A 83 21.28 4.83 -1.17
CA ASN A 83 20.58 5.67 -0.19
C ASN A 83 19.55 4.91 0.64
N CYS A 84 19.21 3.65 0.29
CA CYS A 84 18.22 2.91 1.03
C CYS A 84 18.72 2.45 2.41
N SER A 85 17.79 2.40 3.34
CA SER A 85 18.01 1.91 4.70
C SER A 85 16.88 0.95 5.11
N GLY A 86 17.03 0.31 6.24
CA GLY A 86 15.99 -0.54 6.82
C GLY A 86 15.55 -1.66 5.88
N PHE A 87 14.24 -1.75 5.66
CA PHE A 87 13.63 -2.81 4.87
C PHE A 87 14.08 -2.82 3.40
N LEU A 88 14.17 -1.66 2.76
CA LEU A 88 14.61 -1.56 1.37
C LEU A 88 15.99 -2.16 1.14
N LYS A 89 16.89 -1.97 2.09
CA LYS A 89 18.24 -2.54 2.01
C LYS A 89 18.25 -4.06 1.93
N THR A 90 17.25 -4.74 2.49
CA THR A 90 17.18 -6.22 2.47
C THR A 90 17.03 -6.78 1.06
N PHE A 91 16.38 -6.05 0.15
CA PHE A 91 16.22 -6.48 -1.24
C PHE A 91 17.54 -6.52 -2.01
N PHE A 92 18.54 -5.71 -1.60
CA PHE A 92 19.84 -5.62 -2.26
C PHE A 92 20.92 -6.56 -1.68
N LEU A 93 20.62 -7.31 -0.61
CA LEU A 93 21.62 -8.13 0.12
C LEU A 93 22.33 -9.18 -0.74
N ARG A 94 21.72 -9.65 -1.81
CA ARG A 94 22.23 -10.72 -2.67
C ARG A 94 22.35 -10.32 -4.13
N ILE A 95 22.32 -9.05 -4.42
CA ILE A 95 22.60 -8.55 -5.77
C ILE A 95 24.12 -8.53 -5.97
N ASP A 96 24.57 -8.93 -7.14
CA ASP A 96 25.95 -8.77 -7.56
C ASP A 96 26.21 -7.30 -7.88
N VAL A 97 27.25 -6.74 -7.26
CA VAL A 97 27.69 -5.38 -7.52
C VAL A 97 28.92 -5.47 -8.45
N ILE A 98 28.82 -4.86 -9.62
CA ILE A 98 29.89 -4.82 -10.63
C ILE A 98 30.26 -3.36 -10.83
N ASP A 99 31.54 -3.02 -10.62
CA ASP A 99 32.06 -1.66 -10.74
C ASP A 99 31.28 -0.60 -9.93
N GLY A 100 30.74 -1.00 -8.76
CA GLY A 100 29.95 -0.13 -7.89
C GLY A 100 28.45 -0.06 -8.22
N HIS A 101 28.01 -0.67 -9.32
CA HIS A 101 26.62 -0.69 -9.77
C HIS A 101 25.94 -2.03 -9.42
N CYS A 102 24.66 -1.97 -9.01
CA CYS A 102 23.84 -3.16 -8.75
C CYS A 102 23.20 -3.75 -10.03
N TYR A 103 23.68 -3.34 -11.18
CA TYR A 103 23.25 -3.80 -12.51
C TYR A 103 24.39 -3.74 -13.51
N SER A 104 24.22 -4.39 -14.64
CA SER A 104 25.12 -4.27 -15.81
C SER A 104 24.35 -3.76 -17.03
N LEU A 105 24.97 -2.93 -17.85
CA LEU A 105 24.43 -2.46 -19.11
C LEU A 105 25.07 -3.20 -20.28
N SER A 106 24.26 -3.54 -21.29
CA SER A 106 24.79 -4.03 -22.58
C SER A 106 25.45 -2.89 -23.37
N ASN A 107 26.25 -3.25 -24.35
CA ASN A 107 26.79 -2.29 -25.33
C ASN A 107 25.63 -1.45 -25.92
N HIS A 108 25.81 -0.13 -25.94
CA HIS A 108 24.81 0.86 -26.36
C HIS A 108 23.60 1.00 -25.44
N ALA A 109 23.67 0.54 -24.19
CA ALA A 109 22.61 0.64 -23.17
C ALA A 109 21.21 0.17 -23.63
N LYS A 110 21.14 -0.83 -24.53
CA LYS A 110 19.87 -1.41 -24.99
C LYS A 110 19.21 -2.33 -23.98
N SER A 111 20.01 -2.93 -23.12
CA SER A 111 19.51 -3.77 -22.04
C SER A 111 20.25 -3.54 -20.73
N LEU A 112 19.53 -3.75 -19.63
CA LEU A 112 20.00 -3.70 -18.25
C LEU A 112 19.75 -5.06 -17.61
N SER A 113 20.76 -5.60 -16.93
CA SER A 113 20.66 -6.89 -16.25
C SER A 113 21.03 -6.73 -14.78
N ILE A 114 20.22 -7.35 -13.91
CA ILE A 114 20.45 -7.43 -12.46
C ILE A 114 20.73 -8.89 -12.14
N ALA A 115 21.89 -9.18 -11.61
CA ALA A 115 22.31 -10.53 -11.24
C ALA A 115 22.26 -10.74 -9.73
N PHE A 116 21.85 -11.94 -9.32
CA PHE A 116 21.72 -12.32 -7.92
C PHE A 116 22.68 -13.46 -7.59
N ARG A 117 23.35 -13.33 -6.47
CA ARG A 117 24.11 -14.42 -5.85
C ARG A 117 23.20 -15.56 -5.45
N THR A 118 23.76 -16.74 -5.30
CA THR A 118 23.04 -17.91 -4.81
C THR A 118 22.22 -17.57 -3.56
N GLY A 119 20.91 -17.89 -3.59
CA GLY A 119 19.96 -17.54 -2.52
C GLY A 119 19.34 -16.14 -2.63
N GLY A 120 19.66 -15.34 -3.66
CA GLY A 120 18.98 -14.10 -3.94
C GLY A 120 17.49 -14.31 -4.26
N ARG A 121 16.69 -13.28 -4.12
CA ARG A 121 15.23 -13.33 -4.25
C ARG A 121 14.74 -12.46 -5.40
N VAL A 122 14.73 -13.04 -6.61
CA VAL A 122 14.23 -12.37 -7.81
C VAL A 122 12.77 -11.94 -7.68
N GLY A 123 11.89 -12.84 -7.23
CA GLY A 123 10.46 -12.53 -7.05
C GLY A 123 10.20 -11.31 -6.16
N PRO A 124 10.66 -11.29 -4.89
CA PRO A 124 10.56 -10.08 -4.05
C PRO A 124 11.16 -8.82 -4.68
N PHE A 125 12.24 -8.95 -5.44
CA PHE A 125 12.83 -7.80 -6.12
C PHE A 125 11.96 -7.28 -7.28
N LEU A 126 11.25 -8.15 -7.99
CA LEU A 126 10.24 -7.74 -8.97
C LEU A 126 9.10 -6.93 -8.32
N HIS A 127 8.66 -7.33 -7.13
CA HIS A 127 7.71 -6.53 -6.34
C HIS A 127 8.29 -5.16 -5.96
N LEU A 128 9.57 -5.09 -5.60
CA LEU A 128 10.24 -3.81 -5.36
C LEU A 128 10.26 -2.94 -6.62
N LEU A 129 10.58 -3.52 -7.79
CA LEU A 129 10.60 -2.80 -9.06
C LEU A 129 9.21 -2.34 -9.53
N SER A 130 8.14 -2.97 -9.06
CA SER A 130 6.76 -2.51 -9.31
C SER A 130 6.34 -1.34 -8.42
N SER A 131 7.20 -0.91 -7.50
CA SER A 131 6.92 0.20 -6.59
C SER A 131 7.26 1.56 -7.22
N HIS A 132 6.75 2.61 -6.59
CA HIS A 132 6.99 3.99 -6.98
C HIS A 132 8.47 4.43 -6.95
N TYR A 133 9.35 3.71 -6.24
CA TYR A 133 10.77 4.05 -6.15
C TYR A 133 11.51 4.01 -7.48
N PHE A 134 11.02 3.22 -8.44
CA PHE A 134 11.69 2.97 -9.71
C PHE A 134 10.95 3.55 -10.92
N CYS A 135 10.01 4.47 -10.73
CA CYS A 135 9.28 5.06 -11.84
C CYS A 135 10.25 5.64 -12.89
N VAL A 136 10.14 5.14 -14.11
CA VAL A 136 10.80 5.69 -15.29
C VAL A 136 9.88 6.75 -15.88
N ASN A 137 10.16 8.00 -15.66
CA ASN A 137 9.30 9.15 -15.89
C ASN A 137 8.84 9.31 -17.34
N ASP A 138 7.81 8.56 -17.75
CA ASP A 138 7.10 8.79 -19.00
C ASP A 138 6.27 10.08 -18.92
N PHE A 139 5.75 10.35 -17.71
CA PHE A 139 5.16 11.63 -17.36
C PHE A 139 6.05 12.35 -16.34
N SER A 140 6.60 13.50 -16.71
CA SER A 140 7.28 14.37 -15.77
C SER A 140 6.29 15.21 -14.98
N VAL A 141 6.51 15.33 -13.67
CA VAL A 141 5.77 16.26 -12.82
C VAL A 141 6.25 17.68 -13.14
N THR A 142 5.41 18.47 -13.81
CA THR A 142 5.77 19.82 -14.25
C THR A 142 5.34 20.91 -13.26
N GLN A 143 4.34 20.62 -12.46
CA GLN A 143 3.84 21.57 -11.45
C GLN A 143 3.20 20.83 -10.29
N ILE A 144 3.59 21.19 -9.06
CA ILE A 144 2.97 20.74 -7.83
C ILE A 144 2.37 21.97 -7.15
N GLY A 145 1.05 21.99 -7.02
CA GLY A 145 0.30 23.02 -6.31
C GLY A 145 -0.52 22.43 -5.17
N ARG A 146 -1.06 23.29 -4.29
CA ARG A 146 -1.91 22.85 -3.17
C ARG A 146 -3.20 22.14 -3.62
N GLN A 147 -3.66 22.43 -4.84
CA GLN A 147 -4.95 21.93 -5.35
C GLN A 147 -4.80 21.04 -6.59
N GLU A 148 -3.64 21.03 -7.24
CA GLU A 148 -3.42 20.25 -8.45
C GLU A 148 -1.95 19.88 -8.64
N VAL A 149 -1.73 18.71 -9.26
CA VAL A 149 -0.45 18.26 -9.78
C VAL A 149 -0.59 18.12 -11.28
N LYS A 150 0.32 18.70 -12.04
CA LYS A 150 0.37 18.57 -13.51
C LYS A 150 1.47 17.64 -13.92
N LEU A 151 1.10 16.74 -14.81
CA LEU A 151 2.00 15.77 -15.43
C LEU A 151 2.01 16.05 -16.94
N SER A 152 3.20 16.08 -17.55
CA SER A 152 3.36 16.17 -19.00
C SER A 152 4.28 15.05 -19.48
N SER A 153 3.98 14.51 -20.65
CA SER A 153 4.85 13.53 -21.32
C SER A 153 5.59 14.20 -22.47
N ALA A 154 6.86 13.89 -22.61
CA ALA A 154 7.65 14.32 -23.77
C ALA A 154 7.19 13.60 -25.06
N ALA A 155 6.66 12.39 -24.93
CA ALA A 155 6.20 11.56 -26.04
C ALA A 155 4.79 11.92 -26.52
N CYS A 156 3.96 12.53 -25.67
CA CYS A 156 2.60 12.93 -26.03
C CYS A 156 2.38 14.42 -25.78
N THR A 157 1.63 15.04 -26.69
CA THR A 157 1.20 16.46 -26.53
C THR A 157 0.14 16.63 -25.42
N GLN A 158 -0.12 15.60 -24.64
CA GLN A 158 -1.19 15.59 -23.65
C GLN A 158 -0.68 16.02 -22.27
N THR A 159 -1.48 16.80 -21.58
CA THR A 159 -1.25 17.18 -20.18
C THR A 159 -2.29 16.52 -19.30
N MET A 160 -1.84 15.81 -18.28
CA MET A 160 -2.70 15.27 -17.24
C MET A 160 -2.68 16.19 -16.04
N THR A 161 -3.84 16.43 -15.46
CA THR A 161 -3.95 17.19 -14.21
C THR A 161 -4.67 16.35 -13.17
N ILE A 162 -4.01 16.12 -12.04
CA ILE A 162 -4.59 15.48 -10.88
C ILE A 162 -5.02 16.58 -9.92
N LYS A 163 -6.32 16.63 -9.61
CA LYS A 163 -6.94 17.69 -8.80
C LYS A 163 -7.39 17.15 -7.46
N ARG A 164 -7.08 17.90 -6.42
CA ARG A 164 -7.62 17.64 -5.08
C ARG A 164 -9.07 18.13 -5.00
N ILE A 165 -9.99 17.22 -4.68
CA ILE A 165 -11.40 17.52 -4.41
C ILE A 165 -11.81 16.79 -3.13
N GLU A 166 -11.69 17.46 -1.99
CA GLU A 166 -12.02 16.89 -0.67
C GLU A 166 -13.51 16.62 -0.50
N ASN A 167 -14.35 17.52 -1.03
CA ASN A 167 -15.78 17.38 -0.90
C ASN A 167 -16.34 16.41 -1.95
N ARG A 168 -16.79 15.25 -1.50
CA ARG A 168 -17.34 14.21 -2.34
C ARG A 168 -18.47 14.66 -3.27
N TRP A 169 -19.30 15.59 -2.83
CA TRP A 169 -20.44 16.07 -3.64
C TRP A 169 -19.98 17.03 -4.75
N ILE A 170 -18.96 17.81 -4.48
CA ILE A 170 -18.31 18.65 -5.51
C ILE A 170 -17.63 17.73 -6.54
N ASP A 171 -16.97 16.68 -6.10
CA ASP A 171 -16.33 15.71 -6.99
C ASP A 171 -17.35 14.99 -7.85
N VAL A 172 -18.45 14.50 -7.25
CA VAL A 172 -19.59 13.93 -7.98
C VAL A 172 -20.08 14.89 -9.06
N LEU A 173 -20.27 16.17 -8.72
CA LEU A 173 -20.75 17.18 -9.64
C LEU A 173 -19.75 17.41 -10.78
N CYS A 174 -18.47 17.54 -10.46
CA CYS A 174 -17.39 17.71 -11.45
C CYS A 174 -17.35 16.53 -12.42
N PHE A 175 -17.47 15.32 -11.89
CA PHE A 175 -17.50 14.09 -12.71
C PHE A 175 -18.75 14.02 -13.60
N LEU A 176 -19.94 14.27 -13.07
CA LEU A 176 -21.19 14.26 -13.85
C LEU A 176 -21.18 15.31 -14.96
N LEU A 177 -20.65 16.51 -14.68
CA LEU A 177 -20.53 17.59 -15.66
C LEU A 177 -19.39 17.39 -16.67
N GLY A 178 -18.61 16.31 -16.57
CA GLY A 178 -17.50 16.04 -17.49
C GLY A 178 -16.25 16.90 -17.28
N ARG A 179 -16.14 17.54 -16.10
CA ARG A 179 -14.97 18.34 -15.73
C ARG A 179 -13.79 17.48 -15.26
N THR A 180 -14.06 16.23 -14.87
CA THR A 180 -13.07 15.21 -14.58
C THR A 180 -13.37 13.95 -15.38
N MET A 181 -12.34 13.30 -15.90
CA MET A 181 -12.42 12.07 -16.70
C MET A 181 -12.40 10.82 -15.84
N ALA A 182 -11.72 10.90 -14.70
CA ALA A 182 -11.71 9.85 -13.69
C ALA A 182 -11.79 10.48 -12.30
N SER A 183 -12.38 9.75 -11.35
CA SER A 183 -12.37 10.10 -9.93
C SER A 183 -11.86 8.93 -9.12
N CYS A 184 -10.73 9.17 -8.45
CA CYS A 184 -10.09 8.25 -7.52
C CYS A 184 -10.44 8.59 -6.06
N ASN A 185 -11.45 9.42 -5.84
CA ASN A 185 -11.91 9.80 -4.52
C ASN A 185 -12.57 8.60 -3.84
N THR A 186 -11.95 8.11 -2.80
CA THR A 186 -12.41 6.94 -2.05
C THR A 186 -13.77 7.13 -1.37
N ASN A 187 -14.17 8.39 -1.17
CA ASN A 187 -15.46 8.76 -0.58
C ASN A 187 -16.59 8.84 -1.61
N MET A 188 -16.31 8.63 -2.89
CA MET A 188 -17.31 8.73 -3.95
C MET A 188 -18.49 7.76 -3.69
N PRO A 189 -19.76 8.23 -3.78
CA PRO A 189 -20.89 7.36 -3.57
C PRO A 189 -21.03 6.33 -4.70
N LEU A 190 -21.14 5.05 -4.36
CA LEU A 190 -21.34 3.97 -5.34
C LEU A 190 -22.61 4.14 -6.19
N LEU A 191 -23.58 4.90 -5.68
CA LEU A 191 -24.85 5.17 -6.37
C LEU A 191 -24.69 5.93 -7.68
N ILE A 192 -23.54 6.58 -7.95
CA ILE A 192 -23.28 7.33 -9.19
C ILE A 192 -23.40 6.42 -10.42
N GLU A 193 -23.05 5.13 -10.30
CA GLU A 193 -23.17 4.17 -11.38
C GLU A 193 -24.61 4.12 -11.96
N ARG A 194 -25.61 4.32 -11.11
CA ARG A 194 -27.03 4.34 -11.55
C ARG A 194 -27.41 5.58 -12.35
N TYR A 195 -26.69 6.69 -12.15
CA TYR A 195 -27.02 7.99 -12.74
C TYR A 195 -26.11 8.39 -13.90
N CYS A 196 -24.96 7.77 -14.05
CA CYS A 196 -23.96 8.13 -15.07
C CYS A 196 -23.71 6.97 -16.04
N LYS A 197 -24.55 6.84 -17.07
CA LYS A 197 -24.41 5.80 -18.12
C LYS A 197 -23.12 5.93 -18.95
N SER A 198 -22.50 7.11 -18.97
CA SER A 198 -21.26 7.38 -19.70
C SER A 198 -19.98 7.05 -18.89
N ALA A 199 -20.12 6.48 -17.72
CA ALA A 199 -19.01 6.12 -16.85
C ALA A 199 -19.16 4.67 -16.37
N ARG A 200 -18.01 4.05 -16.09
CA ARG A 200 -17.95 2.75 -15.44
C ARG A 200 -17.34 2.90 -14.05
N LEU A 201 -17.93 2.20 -13.10
CA LEU A 201 -17.36 1.97 -11.80
C LEU A 201 -16.40 0.78 -11.91
N HIS A 202 -15.19 1.02 -11.53
CA HIS A 202 -14.18 0.00 -11.42
C HIS A 202 -13.92 -0.31 -9.94
N HIS A 203 -13.94 -1.58 -9.58
CA HIS A 203 -13.60 -2.07 -8.25
C HIS A 203 -12.24 -2.74 -8.29
N GLY A 204 -11.34 -2.29 -7.46
CA GLY A 204 -10.04 -2.91 -7.25
C GLY A 204 -9.81 -3.19 -5.77
N LEU A 205 -8.74 -3.86 -5.46
CA LEU A 205 -8.21 -3.89 -4.11
C LEU A 205 -7.27 -2.70 -4.00
N SER A 206 -7.52 -1.80 -3.05
CA SER A 206 -6.48 -0.85 -2.71
C SER A 206 -5.38 -1.60 -1.98
N GLY A 207 -4.13 -1.25 -2.18
CA GLY A 207 -3.03 -1.78 -1.39
C GLY A 207 -3.03 -1.27 0.07
N ILE A 208 -4.20 -1.00 0.65
CA ILE A 208 -4.34 -0.44 2.00
C ILE A 208 -5.01 -1.46 2.91
N GLU A 209 -4.28 -1.90 3.92
CA GLU A 209 -4.81 -2.78 4.97
C GLU A 209 -5.32 -1.97 6.15
N ALA A 210 -6.52 -2.30 6.63
CA ALA A 210 -7.08 -1.78 7.85
C ALA A 210 -6.73 -2.72 9.00
N VAL A 211 -5.99 -2.22 9.99
CA VAL A 211 -5.45 -3.04 11.08
C VAL A 211 -5.72 -2.35 12.42
N ILE A 212 -6.20 -3.11 13.41
CA ILE A 212 -6.20 -2.64 14.79
C ILE A 212 -4.82 -2.89 15.38
N VAL A 213 -4.28 -1.89 16.09
CA VAL A 213 -2.99 -1.97 16.78
C VAL A 213 -3.17 -1.53 18.22
N PHE A 214 -2.56 -2.26 19.16
CA PHE A 214 -2.55 -1.88 20.58
C PHE A 214 -1.41 -0.93 20.88
N SER A 215 -1.71 0.10 21.67
CA SER A 215 -0.69 0.96 22.26
C SER A 215 -0.19 0.37 23.56
N ASN A 216 1.10 0.08 23.63
CA ASN A 216 1.71 -0.45 24.86
C ASN A 216 1.89 0.62 25.96
N LYS A 217 1.56 1.90 25.69
CA LYS A 217 1.96 3.01 26.55
C LYS A 217 0.90 3.42 27.60
N HIS A 218 -0.36 3.06 27.44
CA HIS A 218 -1.43 3.77 28.15
C HIS A 218 -2.35 2.95 29.03
N SER A 219 -2.44 1.65 28.85
CA SER A 219 -3.26 0.82 29.74
C SER A 219 -2.48 -0.36 30.27
N PRO A 220 -2.41 -0.53 31.61
CA PRO A 220 -1.81 -1.70 32.22
C PRO A 220 -2.51 -3.01 31.77
N TYR A 221 -3.78 -2.95 31.35
CA TYR A 221 -4.53 -4.11 30.86
C TYR A 221 -4.01 -4.63 29.52
N PHE A 222 -3.38 -3.78 28.69
CA PHE A 222 -2.84 -4.14 27.38
C PHE A 222 -1.32 -4.28 27.38
N ALA A 223 -0.69 -4.12 28.54
CA ALA A 223 0.73 -4.39 28.71
C ALA A 223 1.00 -5.90 28.59
N ASP A 224 0.08 -6.75 29.05
CA ASP A 224 0.19 -8.19 28.92
C ASP A 224 -0.50 -8.73 27.66
N GLU A 225 -0.09 -9.92 27.24
CA GLU A 225 -0.59 -10.58 26.02
C GLU A 225 -2.01 -11.09 26.18
N GLU A 226 -2.35 -11.52 27.38
CA GLU A 226 -3.65 -12.08 27.68
C GLU A 226 -4.74 -11.00 27.64
N GLY A 227 -4.48 -9.81 28.21
CA GLY A 227 -5.38 -8.66 28.11
C GLY A 227 -5.66 -8.29 26.65
N ARG A 228 -4.62 -8.30 25.78
CA ARG A 228 -4.81 -8.05 24.35
C ARG A 228 -5.61 -9.15 23.67
N ARG A 229 -5.30 -10.44 23.91
CA ARG A 229 -6.05 -11.58 23.36
C ARG A 229 -7.52 -11.55 23.73
N ASN A 230 -7.83 -11.19 24.97
CA ASN A 230 -9.22 -11.05 25.43
C ASN A 230 -10.00 -10.02 24.61
N VAL A 231 -9.40 -8.87 24.28
CA VAL A 231 -10.05 -7.88 23.40
C VAL A 231 -10.16 -8.40 21.97
N LEU A 232 -9.10 -8.98 21.42
CA LEU A 232 -9.08 -9.46 20.03
C LEU A 232 -10.09 -10.58 19.80
N SER A 233 -10.29 -11.47 20.79
CA SER A 233 -11.25 -12.58 20.69
C SER A 233 -12.71 -12.13 20.61
N LEU A 234 -13.02 -10.91 21.04
CA LEU A 234 -14.36 -10.33 20.99
C LEU A 234 -14.65 -9.62 19.65
N VAL A 235 -13.64 -9.41 18.82
CA VAL A 235 -13.79 -8.70 17.53
C VAL A 235 -14.03 -9.71 16.41
N ASP A 236 -15.27 -9.77 15.94
CA ASP A 236 -15.65 -10.55 14.76
C ASP A 236 -15.35 -9.75 13.49
N THR A 237 -14.16 -9.95 12.94
CA THR A 237 -13.70 -9.27 11.73
C THR A 237 -14.48 -9.67 10.49
N GLU A 238 -14.97 -10.91 10.43
CA GLU A 238 -15.79 -11.40 9.32
C GLU A 238 -17.13 -10.69 9.26
N ALA A 239 -17.80 -10.54 10.41
CA ALA A 239 -19.05 -9.77 10.50
C ALA A 239 -18.83 -8.31 10.07
N ILE A 240 -17.71 -7.70 10.47
CA ILE A 240 -17.36 -6.33 10.05
C ILE A 240 -17.19 -6.27 8.52
N ARG A 241 -16.46 -7.20 7.90
CA ARG A 241 -16.27 -7.27 6.46
C ARG A 241 -17.59 -7.46 5.72
N ARG A 242 -18.43 -8.37 6.16
CA ARG A 242 -19.76 -8.59 5.56
C ARG A 242 -20.63 -7.34 5.58
N LEU A 243 -20.66 -6.62 6.70
CA LEU A 243 -21.46 -5.39 6.86
C LEU A 243 -20.93 -4.21 6.03
N LEU A 244 -19.62 -4.20 5.72
CA LEU A 244 -19.00 -3.14 4.96
C LEU A 244 -18.67 -3.51 3.52
N SER A 245 -19.07 -4.70 3.06
CA SER A 245 -18.92 -5.14 1.67
C SER A 245 -19.64 -4.18 0.71
N PRO A 246 -19.09 -3.88 -0.48
CA PRO A 246 -17.81 -4.34 -1.03
C PRO A 246 -16.58 -3.49 -0.65
N LYS A 247 -16.72 -2.52 0.29
CA LYS A 247 -15.64 -1.58 0.65
C LYS A 247 -14.50 -2.23 1.43
N LEU A 248 -14.81 -3.29 2.18
CA LEU A 248 -13.83 -4.02 2.96
C LEU A 248 -13.81 -5.48 2.49
N LYS A 249 -12.67 -5.96 2.08
CA LYS A 249 -12.37 -7.31 1.60
C LYS A 249 -11.52 -8.06 2.59
N ASP A 250 -11.27 -9.34 2.33
CA ASP A 250 -10.34 -10.11 3.13
C ASP A 250 -8.95 -9.47 3.15
N PRO A 251 -8.23 -9.52 4.28
CA PRO A 251 -6.88 -8.99 4.39
C PRO A 251 -5.93 -9.76 3.47
N SER A 252 -4.84 -9.14 3.04
CA SER A 252 -3.81 -9.78 2.23
C SER A 252 -2.94 -10.76 3.03
N PHE A 253 -3.05 -10.73 4.33
CA PHE A 253 -2.33 -11.59 5.25
C PHE A 253 -3.27 -12.06 6.36
N ASP A 254 -3.07 -13.30 6.77
CA ASP A 254 -3.80 -13.87 7.90
C ASP A 254 -2.81 -14.26 8.99
N TYR A 255 -3.16 -13.94 10.22
CA TYR A 255 -2.53 -14.54 11.37
C TYR A 255 -3.62 -14.94 12.37
N GLY A 256 -3.60 -16.21 12.72
CA GLY A 256 -4.58 -16.71 13.69
C GLY A 256 -4.37 -16.06 15.06
N VAL A 257 -5.36 -15.33 15.53
CA VAL A 257 -5.40 -14.99 16.96
C VAL A 257 -5.83 -16.27 17.69
N ASN A 258 -4.94 -16.84 18.47
CA ASN A 258 -5.35 -17.87 19.42
C ASN A 258 -6.36 -17.26 20.38
N LYS A 259 -7.62 -17.67 20.27
CA LYS A 259 -8.67 -17.21 21.17
C LYS A 259 -8.26 -17.58 22.59
N SER A 260 -8.40 -16.64 23.51
CA SER A 260 -8.20 -16.93 24.92
C SER A 260 -9.40 -17.73 25.42
N ASP A 261 -9.14 -18.88 26.03
CA ASP A 261 -10.17 -19.66 26.70
C ASP A 261 -10.50 -19.10 28.10
N GLU A 262 -9.63 -18.28 28.66
CA GLU A 262 -9.82 -17.67 29.98
C GLU A 262 -10.51 -16.31 29.85
N GLN A 263 -11.72 -16.26 30.39
CA GLN A 263 -12.53 -15.05 30.44
C GLN A 263 -12.30 -14.34 31.78
N ARG A 264 -11.47 -13.33 31.82
CA ARG A 264 -11.35 -12.46 33.00
C ARG A 264 -12.59 -11.56 33.10
N GLU A 265 -13.22 -11.54 34.28
CA GLU A 265 -14.26 -10.55 34.61
C GLU A 265 -13.61 -9.20 34.90
N ILE A 266 -13.38 -8.41 33.84
CA ILE A 266 -12.81 -7.08 33.97
C ILE A 266 -13.75 -6.09 33.29
N THR A 267 -14.22 -5.09 34.04
CA THR A 267 -14.88 -3.93 33.43
C THR A 267 -13.87 -2.83 33.23
N ALA A 268 -13.51 -2.56 32.00
CA ALA A 268 -12.48 -1.55 31.65
C ALA A 268 -13.00 -0.49 30.68
N LYS A 269 -12.59 0.76 30.94
CA LYS A 269 -12.73 1.83 29.95
C LYS A 269 -11.66 1.62 28.89
N LEU A 270 -12.04 1.71 27.63
CA LEU A 270 -11.18 1.49 26.48
C LEU A 270 -11.31 2.65 25.50
N SER A 271 -10.21 3.23 25.08
CA SER A 271 -10.21 4.26 24.04
C SER A 271 -9.80 3.68 22.69
N ILE A 272 -10.51 4.04 21.61
CA ILE A 272 -10.24 3.61 20.25
C ILE A 272 -10.07 4.85 19.38
N SER A 273 -8.88 5.05 18.81
CA SER A 273 -8.62 6.15 17.89
C SER A 273 -8.70 5.72 16.43
N TYR A 274 -9.06 6.66 15.58
CA TYR A 274 -9.14 6.47 14.13
C TYR A 274 -9.05 7.81 13.40
N ASP A 275 -8.50 7.79 12.20
CA ASP A 275 -8.52 8.96 11.31
C ASP A 275 -9.90 9.17 10.69
N LYS A 276 -10.32 10.44 10.54
CA LYS A 276 -11.61 10.83 9.95
C LYS A 276 -11.67 10.51 8.45
N TYR A 277 -11.46 9.28 8.11
CA TYR A 277 -11.46 8.77 6.75
C TYR A 277 -12.56 7.70 6.58
N TYR A 278 -13.17 7.61 5.41
CA TYR A 278 -14.13 6.55 5.13
C TYR A 278 -13.37 5.26 4.74
N PRO A 279 -13.69 4.08 5.29
CA PRO A 279 -14.81 3.74 6.18
C PRO A 279 -14.45 3.68 7.68
N ASN A 280 -13.34 4.26 8.14
CA ASN A 280 -12.77 4.09 9.47
C ASN A 280 -13.79 4.26 10.61
N LYS A 281 -14.59 5.34 10.55
CA LYS A 281 -15.64 5.58 11.56
C LYS A 281 -16.64 4.43 11.67
N LYS A 282 -16.96 3.78 10.52
CA LYS A 282 -17.89 2.64 10.54
C LYS A 282 -17.23 1.41 11.14
N ILE A 283 -15.98 1.14 10.79
CA ILE A 283 -15.20 0.03 11.32
C ILE A 283 -15.11 0.15 12.84
N VAL A 284 -14.64 1.28 13.37
CA VAL A 284 -14.46 1.44 14.82
C VAL A 284 -15.78 1.44 15.59
N LYS A 285 -16.88 1.92 14.99
CA LYS A 285 -18.20 1.80 15.60
C LYS A 285 -18.66 0.36 15.74
N LEU A 286 -18.42 -0.49 14.74
CA LEU A 286 -18.75 -1.91 14.81
C LEU A 286 -17.89 -2.62 15.84
N ILE A 287 -16.60 -2.34 15.90
CA ILE A 287 -15.70 -2.86 16.94
C ILE A 287 -16.18 -2.44 18.33
N ALA A 288 -16.48 -1.16 18.52
CA ALA A 288 -16.96 -0.65 19.79
C ALA A 288 -18.28 -1.32 20.23
N LEU A 289 -19.20 -1.56 19.30
CA LEU A 289 -20.44 -2.29 19.58
C LEU A 289 -20.18 -3.72 20.03
N GLN A 290 -19.29 -4.45 19.36
CA GLN A 290 -18.93 -5.82 19.73
C GLN A 290 -18.29 -5.87 21.12
N LEU A 291 -17.37 -4.96 21.41
CA LEU A 291 -16.72 -4.85 22.72
C LEU A 291 -17.71 -4.47 23.83
N ALA A 292 -18.59 -3.50 23.57
CA ALA A 292 -19.61 -3.10 24.54
C ALA A 292 -20.64 -4.21 24.80
N SER A 293 -21.00 -4.99 23.78
CA SER A 293 -21.96 -6.10 23.91
C SER A 293 -21.44 -7.21 24.80
N SER A 294 -20.14 -7.31 25.04
CA SER A 294 -19.57 -8.26 26.00
C SER A 294 -19.86 -7.89 27.46
N GLY A 295 -20.30 -6.66 27.71
CA GLY A 295 -20.49 -6.12 29.09
C GLY A 295 -19.18 -5.81 29.84
N ARG A 296 -18.01 -6.10 29.21
CA ARG A 296 -16.69 -5.99 29.84
C ARG A 296 -15.99 -4.70 29.55
N TYR A 297 -16.30 -4.08 28.40
CA TYR A 297 -15.59 -2.90 27.93
C TYR A 297 -16.55 -1.74 27.70
N HIS A 298 -16.09 -0.54 28.04
CA HIS A 298 -16.79 0.72 27.74
C HIS A 298 -15.97 1.53 26.74
N PRO A 299 -16.14 1.27 25.42
CA PRO A 299 -15.33 1.91 24.39
C PRO A 299 -15.65 3.40 24.24
N LYS A 300 -14.61 4.23 24.21
CA LYS A 300 -14.68 5.65 23.85
C LYS A 300 -13.99 5.87 22.51
N LEU A 301 -14.73 6.38 21.53
CA LEU A 301 -14.18 6.68 20.21
C LEU A 301 -13.51 8.06 20.19
N MET A 302 -12.30 8.11 19.63
CA MET A 302 -11.50 9.32 19.46
C MET A 302 -11.13 9.46 17.98
N SER A 303 -11.51 10.57 17.36
CA SER A 303 -11.16 10.82 15.96
C SER A 303 -10.05 11.84 15.86
N SER A 304 -9.07 11.58 15.01
CA SER A 304 -8.04 12.50 14.57
C SER A 304 -8.33 12.98 13.15
N ASP A 305 -7.80 14.13 12.79
CA ASP A 305 -7.78 14.55 11.40
C ASP A 305 -6.71 13.72 10.65
N TYR A 306 -6.98 13.48 9.37
CA TYR A 306 -6.05 12.77 8.51
C TYR A 306 -4.70 13.51 8.51
N PHE A 307 -3.58 12.78 8.67
CA PHE A 307 -2.22 13.32 8.86
C PHE A 307 -1.92 14.06 10.15
N SER A 308 -2.85 14.19 11.08
CA SER A 308 -2.42 14.66 12.40
C SER A 308 -1.58 13.57 13.08
N PRO A 309 -0.50 13.95 13.79
CA PRO A 309 0.27 12.96 14.54
C PRO A 309 -0.68 12.22 15.48
N GLN A 310 -0.69 10.89 15.36
CA GLN A 310 -1.56 10.04 16.16
C GLN A 310 -1.38 10.39 17.62
N SER A 311 -2.50 10.68 18.27
CA SER A 311 -2.47 10.91 19.70
C SER A 311 -2.04 9.61 20.38
N ASP A 312 -0.90 9.60 21.02
CA ASP A 312 -0.39 8.51 21.85
C ASP A 312 -1.34 8.10 23.01
N TRP A 313 -2.59 8.56 22.98
CA TRP A 313 -3.54 8.58 24.10
C TRP A 313 -4.63 7.52 23.99
N ALA A 314 -4.73 6.76 22.92
CA ALA A 314 -5.70 5.71 22.77
C ALA A 314 -5.09 4.35 23.04
N ASP A 315 -5.88 3.47 23.65
CA ASP A 315 -5.47 2.10 23.92
C ASP A 315 -5.39 1.24 22.65
N ILE A 316 -6.28 1.54 21.72
CA ILE A 316 -6.37 0.87 20.41
C ILE A 316 -6.39 1.92 19.31
N HIS A 317 -5.65 1.65 18.22
CA HIS A 317 -5.63 2.47 17.02
C HIS A 317 -6.10 1.66 15.83
N LEU A 318 -7.03 2.21 15.03
CA LEU A 318 -7.29 1.72 13.69
C LEU A 318 -6.34 2.41 12.73
N LEU A 319 -5.41 1.65 12.18
CA LEU A 319 -4.43 2.13 11.22
C LEU A 319 -4.81 1.69 9.81
N LEU A 320 -4.52 2.54 8.85
CA LEU A 320 -4.52 2.24 7.43
C LEU A 320 -3.07 2.12 6.97
N ILE A 321 -2.65 0.91 6.62
CA ILE A 321 -1.27 0.62 6.25
C ILE A 321 -1.21 0.36 4.73
N PRO A 322 -0.56 1.22 3.94
CA PRO A 322 -0.40 0.98 2.52
C PRO A 322 0.55 -0.21 2.28
N ASN A 323 0.12 -1.13 1.43
CA ASN A 323 0.94 -2.25 0.97
C ASN A 323 1.73 -1.83 -0.27
N THR A 324 2.78 -1.05 -0.07
CA THR A 324 3.58 -0.40 -1.12
C THR A 324 4.15 -1.39 -2.14
N PHE A 325 4.46 -2.61 -1.71
CA PHE A 325 5.12 -3.62 -2.55
C PHE A 325 4.17 -4.73 -3.00
N ASN A 326 2.88 -4.60 -2.71
CA ASN A 326 1.88 -5.65 -2.94
C ASN A 326 2.31 -7.02 -2.36
N ASP A 327 3.08 -6.99 -1.26
CA ASP A 327 3.61 -8.14 -0.57
C ASP A 327 3.36 -8.03 0.95
N PRO A 328 2.70 -9.05 1.58
CA PRO A 328 2.43 -9.05 3.02
C PRO A 328 3.67 -8.87 3.90
N ILE A 329 4.86 -9.27 3.43
CA ILE A 329 6.12 -9.12 4.20
C ILE A 329 6.34 -7.67 4.62
N PHE A 330 6.00 -6.72 3.75
CA PHE A 330 6.17 -5.30 4.07
C PHE A 330 5.23 -4.87 5.20
N ILE A 331 3.99 -5.33 5.18
CA ILE A 331 3.03 -5.05 6.25
C ILE A 331 3.49 -5.67 7.56
N TYR A 332 3.92 -6.94 7.54
CA TYR A 332 4.50 -7.59 8.72
C TYR A 332 5.68 -6.79 9.28
N TYR A 333 6.57 -6.32 8.41
CA TYR A 333 7.71 -5.52 8.84
C TYR A 333 7.27 -4.20 9.51
N GLN A 334 6.35 -3.47 8.89
CA GLN A 334 5.84 -2.22 9.47
C GLN A 334 5.16 -2.46 10.81
N LEU A 335 4.31 -3.48 10.92
CA LEU A 335 3.63 -3.84 12.16
C LEU A 335 4.62 -4.28 13.25
N ALA A 336 5.63 -5.05 12.88
CA ALA A 336 6.69 -5.47 13.83
C ALA A 336 7.44 -4.27 14.41
N LEU A 337 7.81 -3.30 13.56
CA LEU A 337 8.49 -2.09 14.04
C LEU A 337 7.57 -1.22 14.90
N LEU A 338 6.33 -1.04 14.47
CA LEU A 338 5.36 -0.19 15.14
C LEU A 338 5.00 -0.70 16.54
N THR A 339 4.81 -2.02 16.66
CA THR A 339 4.37 -2.64 17.92
C THR A 339 5.53 -3.15 18.78
N GLY A 340 6.74 -3.26 18.20
CA GLY A 340 7.87 -3.95 18.84
C GLY A 340 7.58 -5.41 19.17
N LEU A 341 6.48 -5.99 18.63
CA LEU A 341 5.95 -7.33 18.96
C LEU A 341 5.79 -7.55 20.48
N GLY A 342 5.45 -6.49 21.20
CA GLY A 342 5.27 -6.51 22.66
C GLY A 342 6.58 -6.54 23.45
N ASN A 343 7.72 -6.97 22.87
CA ASN A 343 9.02 -6.91 23.50
C ASN A 343 10.18 -6.96 22.48
N ARG A 344 11.33 -6.42 22.91
CA ARG A 344 12.54 -6.32 22.08
C ARG A 344 13.08 -7.67 21.59
N MET A 345 12.93 -8.72 22.37
CA MET A 345 13.45 -10.04 22.01
C MET A 345 12.66 -10.66 20.85
N ARG A 346 11.33 -10.55 20.85
CA ARG A 346 10.50 -11.01 19.72
C ARG A 346 10.79 -10.20 18.44
N LEU A 347 10.93 -8.89 18.57
CA LEU A 347 11.32 -8.05 17.43
C LEU A 347 12.65 -8.50 16.83
N GLN A 348 13.66 -8.77 17.65
CA GLN A 348 14.94 -9.28 17.17
C GLN A 348 14.83 -10.66 16.51
N LYS A 349 14.02 -11.58 17.06
CA LYS A 349 13.73 -12.86 16.44
C LYS A 349 13.09 -12.66 15.05
N TYR A 350 12.07 -11.80 14.94
CA TYR A 350 11.43 -11.50 13.67
C TYR A 350 12.41 -10.93 12.64
N LEU A 351 13.22 -9.94 13.01
CA LEU A 351 14.24 -9.36 12.12
C LEU A 351 15.29 -10.39 11.67
N SER A 352 15.63 -11.36 12.54
CA SER A 352 16.50 -12.47 12.18
C SER A 352 15.83 -13.40 11.16
N VAL A 353 14.55 -13.74 11.36
CA VAL A 353 13.77 -14.56 10.39
C VAL A 353 13.66 -13.86 9.04
N LEU A 354 13.40 -12.56 9.05
CA LEU A 354 13.35 -11.72 7.85
C LEU A 354 14.68 -11.73 7.10
N SER A 355 15.79 -11.51 7.80
CA SER A 355 17.14 -11.54 7.21
C SER A 355 17.46 -12.90 6.60
N ARG A 356 17.11 -14.00 7.27
CA ARG A 356 17.29 -15.37 6.74
C ARG A 356 16.48 -15.62 5.48
N TYR A 357 15.26 -15.08 5.41
CA TYR A 357 14.44 -15.18 4.21
C TYR A 357 15.09 -14.45 3.03
N PHE A 358 15.47 -13.18 3.21
CA PHE A 358 16.11 -12.40 2.13
C PHE A 358 17.51 -12.92 1.76
N SER A 359 18.18 -13.62 2.67
CA SER A 359 19.44 -14.34 2.38
C SER A 359 19.24 -15.69 1.69
N GLY A 360 18.01 -16.10 1.44
CA GLY A 360 17.71 -17.39 0.81
C GLY A 360 17.92 -18.63 1.71
N MET A 361 18.13 -18.41 3.02
CA MET A 361 18.34 -19.50 3.97
C MET A 361 17.07 -20.26 4.38
N ILE A 362 15.92 -19.61 4.22
CA ILE A 362 14.60 -20.19 4.51
C ILE A 362 13.64 -19.91 3.35
N SER A 363 12.66 -20.79 3.15
CA SER A 363 11.62 -20.59 2.13
C SER A 363 10.62 -19.50 2.50
N ARG A 364 9.78 -19.08 1.55
CA ARG A 364 8.66 -18.18 1.81
C ARG A 364 7.67 -18.77 2.80
N GLN A 365 7.38 -20.06 2.65
CA GLN A 365 6.46 -20.74 3.54
C GLN A 365 7.01 -20.75 4.97
N GLU A 366 8.27 -21.13 5.16
CA GLU A 366 8.91 -21.15 6.49
C GLU A 366 8.95 -19.73 7.12
N PHE A 367 9.18 -18.69 6.30
CA PHE A 367 9.08 -17.31 6.78
C PHE A 367 7.69 -16.99 7.29
N ASN A 368 6.65 -17.31 6.50
CA ASN A 368 5.26 -17.02 6.87
C ASN A 368 4.85 -17.74 8.14
N GLU A 369 5.18 -19.04 8.27
CA GLU A 369 4.88 -19.84 9.46
C GLU A 369 5.49 -19.22 10.72
N ARG A 370 6.77 -18.86 10.66
CA ARG A 370 7.48 -18.24 11.79
C ARG A 370 6.97 -16.82 12.10
N ALA A 371 6.64 -16.05 11.09
CA ALA A 371 6.06 -14.73 11.28
C ALA A 371 4.71 -14.82 11.97
N VAL A 372 3.81 -15.71 11.49
CA VAL A 372 2.48 -15.94 12.08
C VAL A 372 2.61 -16.38 13.55
N GLU A 373 3.53 -17.26 13.88
CA GLU A 373 3.81 -17.69 15.26
C GLU A 373 4.18 -16.50 16.15
N LEU A 374 5.18 -15.70 15.75
CA LEU A 374 5.65 -14.56 16.51
C LEU A 374 4.58 -13.48 16.70
N PHE A 375 3.78 -13.25 15.67
CA PHE A 375 2.68 -12.28 15.73
C PHE A 375 1.51 -12.81 16.57
N GLY A 376 1.17 -14.09 16.45
CA GLY A 376 0.15 -14.75 17.27
C GLY A 376 0.50 -14.75 18.75
N GLU A 377 1.77 -15.00 19.10
CA GLU A 377 2.26 -14.86 20.46
C GLU A 377 2.14 -13.44 20.99
N ALA A 378 2.51 -12.44 20.18
CA ALA A 378 2.52 -11.05 20.60
C ALA A 378 1.11 -10.47 20.81
N ALA A 379 0.14 -10.90 20.02
CA ALA A 379 -1.24 -10.39 20.03
C ALA A 379 -1.34 -8.86 20.00
N CYS A 380 -0.43 -8.19 19.28
CA CYS A 380 -0.31 -6.73 19.27
C CYS A 380 -1.19 -6.03 18.24
N PHE A 381 -1.78 -6.77 17.31
CA PHE A 381 -2.62 -6.22 16.25
C PHE A 381 -3.62 -7.26 15.73
N LEU A 382 -4.63 -6.79 15.01
CA LEU A 382 -5.61 -7.63 14.32
C LEU A 382 -5.91 -7.05 12.94
N PRO A 383 -5.66 -7.80 11.85
CA PRO A 383 -6.10 -7.42 10.52
C PRO A 383 -7.63 -7.41 10.44
N ILE A 384 -8.21 -6.29 10.05
CA ILE A 384 -9.66 -6.17 9.85
C ILE A 384 -10.03 -6.51 8.42
N GLY A 385 -9.24 -6.03 7.48
CA GLY A 385 -9.44 -6.30 6.07
C GLY A 385 -8.75 -5.28 5.19
N ARG A 386 -8.84 -5.51 3.88
CA ARG A 386 -8.25 -4.66 2.85
C ARG A 386 -9.31 -3.73 2.27
N LEU A 387 -9.00 -2.44 2.19
CA LEU A 387 -9.90 -1.47 1.58
C LEU A 387 -10.00 -1.72 0.09
N SER A 388 -11.23 -1.81 -0.41
CA SER A 388 -11.50 -1.83 -1.83
C SER A 388 -11.46 -0.40 -2.38
N SER A 389 -10.57 -0.14 -3.31
CA SER A 389 -10.64 1.06 -4.13
C SER A 389 -11.81 0.94 -5.08
N ALA A 390 -12.63 1.98 -5.14
CA ALA A 390 -13.62 2.13 -6.18
C ALA A 390 -13.37 3.48 -6.83
N PHE A 391 -13.20 3.49 -8.14
CA PHE A 391 -13.05 4.73 -8.88
C PHE A 391 -13.93 4.73 -10.11
N PHE A 392 -14.34 5.91 -10.51
CA PHE A 392 -15.14 6.12 -11.69
C PHE A 392 -14.27 6.58 -12.85
N MET A 393 -14.49 5.99 -14.01
CA MET A 393 -13.83 6.41 -15.24
C MET A 393 -14.86 6.55 -16.35
N ARG A 394 -14.74 7.61 -17.16
CA ARG A 394 -15.59 7.80 -18.32
C ARG A 394 -15.24 6.82 -19.42
N ASN A 395 -16.27 6.36 -20.16
CA ASN A 395 -16.09 5.47 -21.32
C ASN A 395 -15.34 6.17 -22.47
N THR A 396 -15.45 7.49 -22.56
CA THR A 396 -14.83 8.34 -23.58
C THR A 396 -13.45 8.85 -23.15
N PHE A 397 -12.59 7.97 -22.67
CA PHE A 397 -11.22 8.38 -22.36
C PHE A 397 -10.44 8.62 -23.65
N PRO A 398 -9.69 9.73 -23.79
CA PRO A 398 -9.14 10.15 -25.08
C PRO A 398 -8.04 9.24 -25.63
N GLU A 399 -7.39 8.45 -24.79
CA GLU A 399 -6.30 7.57 -25.16
C GLU A 399 -6.41 6.22 -24.45
N GLU A 400 -6.49 5.14 -25.23
CA GLU A 400 -6.75 3.80 -24.69
C GLU A 400 -5.55 3.28 -23.87
N GLY A 401 -4.32 3.49 -24.34
CA GLY A 401 -3.11 3.09 -23.63
C GLY A 401 -2.96 3.78 -22.28
N LEU A 402 -3.27 5.07 -22.19
CA LEU A 402 -3.25 5.80 -20.92
C LEU A 402 -4.40 5.37 -20.00
N ARG A 403 -5.58 5.09 -20.58
CA ARG A 403 -6.71 4.54 -19.84
C ARG A 403 -6.34 3.21 -19.19
N GLU A 404 -5.76 2.28 -19.95
CA GLU A 404 -5.34 0.98 -19.43
C GLU A 404 -4.26 1.12 -18.35
N ARG A 405 -3.31 2.01 -18.54
CA ARG A 405 -2.27 2.30 -17.55
C ARG A 405 -2.88 2.78 -16.22
N ILE A 406 -3.79 3.77 -16.26
CA ILE A 406 -4.48 4.26 -15.07
C ILE A 406 -5.29 3.14 -14.42
N LEU A 407 -5.98 2.32 -15.21
CA LEU A 407 -6.71 1.16 -14.72
C LEU A 407 -5.79 0.16 -14.01
N ASN A 408 -4.65 -0.17 -14.60
CA ASN A 408 -3.69 -1.11 -14.02
C ASN A 408 -3.11 -0.60 -12.70
N VAL A 409 -2.80 0.70 -12.63
CA VAL A 409 -2.30 1.34 -11.41
C VAL A 409 -3.35 1.36 -10.30
N LEU A 410 -4.59 1.70 -10.64
CA LEU A 410 -5.66 1.86 -9.64
C LEU A 410 -6.33 0.54 -9.25
N LEU A 411 -6.31 -0.45 -10.12
CA LEU A 411 -6.88 -1.78 -9.86
C LEU A 411 -5.85 -2.77 -9.33
N GLU A 412 -4.57 -2.40 -9.34
CA GLU A 412 -3.46 -3.29 -8.96
C GLU A 412 -3.52 -4.63 -9.74
N ARG A 413 -3.76 -4.50 -11.06
CA ARG A 413 -3.84 -5.63 -12.00
C ARG A 413 -2.48 -5.97 -12.55
#